data_6e719cf4be8c3fc89c359e067640be0e
#
_entry.id   6e719cf4be8c3fc89c359e067640be0e
#
_cell.length_a   1.000
_cell.length_b   1.000
_cell.length_c   1.000
_cell.angle_alpha   90.00
_cell.angle_beta   90.00
_cell.angle_gamma   90.00
#
_symmetry.space_group_name_H-M   'P 1'
#
loop_
_entity.id
_entity.type
_entity.pdbx_description
1 polymer ?
#
loop_
_entity_poly.entity_id
_entity_poly.type
_entity_poly.pdbx_seq_one_letter_code
_entity_poly.pdbx_strand_id
1 'polypeptide(L)'
;MVALSPDVVLATAGSIVGAFQQASRTVPIVFVTTIDPVGGGWVESLSRPGSNATGFAAYEFSMSGKWLELLKEIAPGIKRVAVIRDPLVPAGSGGLAAIQTVAPSFGVELTPVGVRTTDETERGITTFARSANGGLIVAGPASSVERHRDLIITLAAKHRLPAVYGPRFFVTGGGLISYGADPVDQYRRAAGYVDRILKGEKPADLPVQAPTKYELVINLKTARALGLEVPPTLLARADEVIE
;
A
#
# COMPACT_ATOMS: atom_id res chain seq x y z
N MET A 1 11.31 17.81 16.97
CA MET A 1 11.05 18.51 15.69
C MET A 1 10.07 19.67 15.86
N VAL A 2 8.90 19.50 16.52
CA VAL A 2 7.96 20.62 16.76
C VAL A 2 8.61 21.78 17.54
N ALA A 3 9.50 21.48 18.51
CA ALA A 3 10.27 22.48 19.26
C ALA A 3 11.20 23.36 18.39
N LEU A 4 11.44 22.99 17.13
CA LEU A 4 12.20 23.80 16.18
C LEU A 4 11.32 24.83 15.45
N SER A 5 10.01 24.88 15.77
CA SER A 5 9.03 25.77 15.16
C SER A 5 9.11 25.80 13.61
N PRO A 6 9.02 24.65 12.93
CA PRO A 6 9.07 24.64 11.48
C PRO A 6 7.82 25.32 10.89
N ASP A 7 7.97 26.00 9.77
CA ASP A 7 6.87 26.65 9.05
C ASP A 7 5.91 25.63 8.44
N VAL A 8 6.42 24.44 8.06
CA VAL A 8 5.65 23.31 7.53
C VAL A 8 6.39 21.99 7.76
N VAL A 9 5.66 20.92 7.96
CA VAL A 9 6.19 19.55 8.10
C VAL A 9 5.70 18.72 6.93
N LEU A 10 6.62 18.03 6.23
CA LEU A 10 6.28 16.96 5.28
C LEU A 10 6.31 15.62 6.02
N ALA A 11 5.17 14.94 6.12
CA ALA A 11 5.01 13.70 6.86
C ALA A 11 4.74 12.53 5.91
N THR A 12 5.44 11.40 6.11
CA THR A 12 5.20 10.15 5.41
C THR A 12 4.51 9.17 6.34
N ALA A 13 3.37 8.63 5.94
CA ALA A 13 2.52 7.73 6.73
C ALA A 13 1.70 8.41 7.86
N GLY A 14 0.49 7.87 8.06
CA GLY A 14 -0.49 8.44 8.97
C GLY A 14 -0.09 8.45 10.44
N SER A 15 0.69 7.46 10.91
CA SER A 15 1.20 7.43 12.28
C SER A 15 2.06 8.64 12.60
N ILE A 16 2.82 9.15 11.63
CA ILE A 16 3.64 10.35 11.76
C ILE A 16 2.74 11.59 11.83
N VAL A 17 1.70 11.66 10.98
CA VAL A 17 0.72 12.77 11.01
C VAL A 17 0.07 12.85 12.38
N GLY A 18 -0.44 11.74 12.92
CA GLY A 18 -1.06 11.69 14.25
C GLY A 18 -0.11 12.15 15.36
N ALA A 19 1.16 11.73 15.34
CA ALA A 19 2.16 12.15 16.32
C ALA A 19 2.43 13.66 16.27
N PHE A 20 2.52 14.24 15.07
CA PHE A 20 2.67 15.69 14.91
C PHE A 20 1.43 16.46 15.36
N GLN A 21 0.22 16.01 15.05
CA GLN A 21 -1.01 16.65 15.48
C GLN A 21 -1.23 16.60 17.00
N GLN A 22 -0.73 15.55 17.68
CA GLN A 22 -0.70 15.51 19.14
C GLN A 22 0.28 16.52 19.72
N ALA A 23 1.41 16.73 19.06
CA ALA A 23 2.45 17.65 19.53
C ALA A 23 2.15 19.13 19.19
N SER A 24 1.42 19.41 18.11
CA SER A 24 1.02 20.75 17.68
C SER A 24 -0.26 20.73 16.86
N ARG A 25 -1.15 21.67 17.13
CA ARG A 25 -2.38 21.93 16.35
C ARG A 25 -2.24 23.08 15.37
N THR A 26 -1.10 23.76 15.36
CA THR A 26 -0.87 24.98 14.58
C THR A 26 0.19 24.82 13.50
N VAL A 27 1.21 23.99 13.72
CA VAL A 27 2.24 23.72 12.70
C VAL A 27 1.59 23.01 11.52
N PRO A 28 1.64 23.57 10.30
CA PRO A 28 1.11 22.96 9.10
C PRO A 28 1.77 21.60 8.78
N ILE A 29 0.96 20.64 8.36
CA ILE A 29 1.43 19.29 7.99
C ILE A 29 0.95 18.99 6.57
N VAL A 30 1.88 18.69 5.67
CA VAL A 30 1.58 18.09 4.37
C VAL A 30 1.96 16.62 4.43
N PHE A 31 1.00 15.73 4.25
CA PHE A 31 1.30 14.30 4.25
C PHE A 31 1.32 13.71 2.85
N VAL A 32 2.11 12.65 2.69
CA VAL A 32 2.16 11.79 1.49
C VAL A 32 2.05 10.33 1.91
N THR A 33 1.66 9.48 0.99
CA THR A 33 1.55 8.02 1.18
C THR A 33 0.69 7.61 2.40
N THR A 34 -0.28 8.43 2.76
CA THR A 34 -1.18 8.18 3.89
C THR A 34 -2.43 7.45 3.40
N ILE A 35 -2.83 6.40 4.10
CA ILE A 35 -4.04 5.65 3.79
C ILE A 35 -5.14 6.10 4.74
N ASP A 36 -6.34 6.32 4.19
CA ASP A 36 -7.54 6.68 4.95
C ASP A 36 -7.30 7.81 5.98
N PRO A 37 -6.97 9.03 5.53
CA PRO A 37 -6.70 10.14 6.44
C PRO A 37 -7.94 10.60 7.22
N VAL A 38 -9.15 10.30 6.72
CA VAL A 38 -10.41 10.58 7.41
C VAL A 38 -10.66 9.56 8.51
N GLY A 39 -10.58 8.26 8.21
CA GLY A 39 -10.72 7.19 9.20
C GLY A 39 -9.62 7.20 10.26
N GLY A 40 -8.44 7.72 9.93
CA GLY A 40 -7.36 7.99 10.88
C GLY A 40 -7.58 9.21 11.79
N GLY A 41 -8.63 9.99 11.53
CA GLY A 41 -8.97 11.19 12.29
C GLY A 41 -8.00 12.37 12.10
N TRP A 42 -7.21 12.37 11.02
CA TRP A 42 -6.23 13.45 10.76
C TRP A 42 -6.82 14.62 9.99
N VAL A 43 -7.89 14.36 9.23
CA VAL A 43 -8.68 15.36 8.51
C VAL A 43 -10.16 15.06 8.67
N GLU A 44 -11.02 16.08 8.59
CA GLU A 44 -12.48 15.94 8.70
C GLU A 44 -13.08 15.29 7.46
N SER A 45 -12.61 15.70 6.28
CA SER A 45 -12.98 15.12 4.99
C SER A 45 -11.88 15.34 3.97
N LEU A 46 -11.94 14.64 2.83
CA LEU A 46 -10.95 14.82 1.76
C LEU A 46 -11.10 16.20 1.09
N SER A 47 -12.31 16.69 0.93
CA SER A 47 -12.57 17.99 0.29
C SER A 47 -12.31 19.18 1.20
N ARG A 48 -12.49 19.01 2.52
CA ARG A 48 -12.25 20.04 3.54
C ARG A 48 -11.54 19.39 4.73
N PRO A 49 -10.20 19.44 4.76
CA PRO A 49 -9.43 18.84 5.83
C PRO A 49 -9.76 19.34 7.23
N GLY A 50 -10.13 20.62 7.37
CA GLY A 50 -10.62 21.21 8.63
C GLY A 50 -9.59 21.29 9.76
N SER A 51 -8.34 20.85 9.53
CA SER A 51 -7.30 20.77 10.53
C SER A 51 -5.99 21.42 10.04
N ASN A 52 -4.91 21.30 10.82
CA ASN A 52 -3.58 21.71 10.40
C ASN A 52 -2.88 20.72 9.44
N ALA A 53 -3.59 19.69 8.97
CA ALA A 53 -3.04 18.69 8.07
C ALA A 53 -3.81 18.61 6.75
N THR A 54 -3.10 18.42 5.67
CA THR A 54 -3.60 18.11 4.33
C THR A 54 -2.56 17.28 3.58
N GLY A 55 -2.83 16.84 2.35
CA GLY A 55 -1.81 16.14 1.56
C GLY A 55 -2.35 15.17 0.53
N PHE A 56 -1.65 14.02 0.38
CA PHE A 56 -1.85 13.06 -0.71
C PHE A 56 -2.05 11.66 -0.15
N ALA A 57 -3.23 11.09 -0.42
CA ALA A 57 -3.55 9.72 -0.03
C ALA A 57 -2.75 8.71 -0.87
N ALA A 58 -2.39 7.57 -0.27
CA ALA A 58 -1.65 6.52 -0.96
C ALA A 58 -2.52 5.78 -1.98
N TYR A 59 -3.74 5.43 -1.59
CA TYR A 59 -4.75 4.78 -2.44
C TYR A 59 -6.10 4.78 -1.71
N GLU A 60 -7.15 4.47 -2.45
CA GLU A 60 -8.48 4.17 -1.91
C GLU A 60 -8.63 2.67 -1.68
N PHE A 61 -9.46 2.24 -0.71
CA PHE A 61 -9.68 0.83 -0.40
C PHE A 61 -10.19 0.01 -1.60
N SER A 62 -10.92 0.64 -2.52
CA SER A 62 -11.36 0.05 -3.80
C SER A 62 -10.21 -0.56 -4.62
N MET A 63 -9.00 0.02 -4.50
CA MET A 63 -7.77 -0.50 -5.12
C MET A 63 -7.44 -1.93 -4.67
N SER A 64 -7.84 -2.32 -3.47
CA SER A 64 -7.55 -3.66 -2.95
C SER A 64 -8.21 -4.77 -3.78
N GLY A 65 -9.36 -4.50 -4.40
CA GLY A 65 -9.99 -5.41 -5.36
C GLY A 65 -9.15 -5.61 -6.62
N LYS A 66 -8.45 -4.56 -7.08
CA LYS A 66 -7.57 -4.65 -8.24
C LYS A 66 -6.36 -5.56 -8.02
N TRP A 67 -5.83 -5.62 -6.81
CA TRP A 67 -4.77 -6.58 -6.48
C TRP A 67 -5.24 -8.03 -6.60
N LEU A 68 -6.48 -8.32 -6.20
CA LEU A 68 -7.04 -9.67 -6.36
C LEU A 68 -7.27 -10.01 -7.85
N GLU A 69 -7.77 -9.07 -8.64
CA GLU A 69 -7.92 -9.21 -10.09
C GLU A 69 -6.56 -9.54 -10.74
N LEU A 70 -5.53 -8.75 -10.47
CA LEU A 70 -4.18 -8.94 -11.01
C LEU A 70 -3.58 -10.29 -10.58
N LEU A 71 -3.81 -10.70 -9.33
CA LEU A 71 -3.34 -11.99 -8.84
C LEU A 71 -4.02 -13.15 -9.59
N LYS A 72 -5.30 -13.06 -9.85
CA LYS A 72 -6.06 -14.04 -10.62
C LYS A 72 -5.67 -14.03 -12.11
N GLU A 73 -5.35 -12.87 -12.67
CA GLU A 73 -4.91 -12.75 -14.07
C GLU A 73 -3.55 -13.40 -14.29
N ILE A 74 -2.58 -13.17 -13.40
CA ILE A 74 -1.24 -13.75 -13.52
C ILE A 74 -1.16 -15.20 -13.06
N ALA A 75 -2.07 -15.65 -12.19
CA ALA A 75 -2.11 -17.00 -11.64
C ALA A 75 -3.57 -17.50 -11.51
N PRO A 76 -4.24 -17.88 -12.61
CA PRO A 76 -5.67 -18.22 -12.61
C PRO A 76 -6.06 -19.40 -11.71
N GLY A 77 -5.12 -20.33 -11.46
CA GLY A 77 -5.31 -21.51 -10.61
C GLY A 77 -5.44 -21.24 -9.11
N ILE A 78 -5.24 -19.99 -8.66
CA ILE A 78 -5.34 -19.63 -7.23
C ILE A 78 -6.79 -19.76 -6.75
N LYS A 79 -6.97 -20.45 -5.62
CA LYS A 79 -8.24 -20.61 -4.89
C LYS A 79 -8.20 -20.05 -3.47
N ARG A 80 -7.01 -19.75 -2.95
CA ARG A 80 -6.80 -19.25 -1.59
C ARG A 80 -5.83 -18.08 -1.63
N VAL A 81 -6.11 -17.03 -0.87
CA VAL A 81 -5.27 -15.83 -0.84
C VAL A 81 -4.97 -15.44 0.61
N ALA A 82 -3.70 -15.40 0.98
CA ALA A 82 -3.29 -14.78 2.23
C ALA A 82 -3.16 -13.27 2.03
N VAL A 83 -3.88 -12.52 2.86
CA VAL A 83 -3.80 -11.05 2.89
C VAL A 83 -2.86 -10.64 4.03
N ILE A 84 -1.68 -10.20 3.63
CA ILE A 84 -0.61 -9.78 4.55
C ILE A 84 -0.90 -8.34 4.99
N ARG A 85 -1.10 -8.14 6.29
CA ARG A 85 -1.47 -6.84 6.85
C ARG A 85 -0.98 -6.65 8.28
N ASP A 86 -0.88 -5.40 8.72
CA ASP A 86 -0.77 -5.09 10.13
C ASP A 86 -2.18 -4.96 10.74
N PRO A 87 -2.56 -5.82 11.68
CA PRO A 87 -3.90 -5.78 12.29
C PRO A 87 -4.14 -4.54 13.18
N LEU A 88 -3.08 -3.86 13.62
CA LEU A 88 -3.17 -2.63 14.43
C LEU A 88 -3.33 -1.36 13.59
N VAL A 89 -3.13 -1.45 12.28
CA VAL A 89 -3.31 -0.33 11.37
C VAL A 89 -4.71 -0.38 10.76
N PRO A 90 -5.58 0.62 10.99
CA PRO A 90 -6.95 0.64 10.45
C PRO A 90 -7.00 0.40 8.94
N ALA A 91 -6.07 0.97 8.20
CA ALA A 91 -5.94 0.78 6.76
C ALA A 91 -5.78 -0.70 6.35
N GLY A 92 -5.09 -1.51 7.16
CA GLY A 92 -4.95 -2.95 6.93
C GLY A 92 -6.29 -3.69 7.05
N SER A 93 -7.14 -3.27 7.97
CA SER A 93 -8.49 -3.82 8.14
C SER A 93 -9.44 -3.37 7.02
N GLY A 94 -9.40 -2.10 6.62
CA GLY A 94 -10.18 -1.56 5.50
C GLY A 94 -9.82 -2.21 4.17
N GLY A 95 -8.52 -2.39 3.89
CA GLY A 95 -8.05 -3.10 2.71
C GLY A 95 -8.51 -4.57 2.66
N LEU A 96 -8.45 -5.28 3.80
CA LEU A 96 -8.98 -6.65 3.90
C LEU A 96 -10.48 -6.69 3.63
N ALA A 97 -11.26 -5.80 4.23
CA ALA A 97 -12.72 -5.73 4.03
C ALA A 97 -13.07 -5.49 2.55
N ALA A 98 -12.35 -4.61 1.87
CA ALA A 98 -12.54 -4.36 0.44
C ALA A 98 -12.25 -5.63 -0.41
N ILE A 99 -11.18 -6.38 -0.10
CA ILE A 99 -10.88 -7.65 -0.77
C ILE A 99 -11.97 -8.69 -0.48
N GLN A 100 -12.45 -8.77 0.77
CA GLN A 100 -13.53 -9.69 1.17
C GLN A 100 -14.81 -9.48 0.37
N THR A 101 -15.14 -8.24 0.03
CA THR A 101 -16.33 -7.92 -0.76
C THR A 101 -16.28 -8.52 -2.17
N VAL A 102 -15.11 -8.56 -2.80
CA VAL A 102 -14.94 -9.05 -4.18
C VAL A 102 -14.48 -10.50 -4.27
N ALA A 103 -13.94 -11.07 -3.21
CA ALA A 103 -13.38 -12.43 -3.20
C ALA A 103 -14.35 -13.53 -3.70
N PRO A 104 -15.65 -13.50 -3.36
CA PRO A 104 -16.61 -14.49 -3.86
C PRO A 104 -16.72 -14.51 -5.39
N SER A 105 -16.66 -13.34 -6.05
CA SER A 105 -16.74 -13.26 -7.51
C SER A 105 -15.52 -13.85 -8.23
N PHE A 106 -14.39 -13.94 -7.52
CA PHE A 106 -13.16 -14.58 -8.02
C PHE A 106 -13.02 -16.05 -7.56
N GLY A 107 -13.97 -16.57 -6.77
CA GLY A 107 -13.95 -17.95 -6.26
C GLY A 107 -12.71 -18.21 -5.38
N VAL A 108 -12.33 -17.28 -4.52
CA VAL A 108 -11.19 -17.42 -3.61
C VAL A 108 -11.58 -17.31 -2.15
N GLU A 109 -10.89 -18.09 -1.31
CA GLU A 109 -10.96 -18.00 0.14
C GLU A 109 -9.84 -17.10 0.66
N LEU A 110 -10.16 -16.23 1.63
CA LEU A 110 -9.18 -15.31 2.20
C LEU A 110 -8.71 -15.77 3.57
N THR A 111 -7.42 -15.63 3.81
CA THR A 111 -6.77 -15.87 5.11
C THR A 111 -5.99 -14.61 5.51
N PRO A 112 -6.40 -13.85 6.53
CA PRO A 112 -5.61 -12.72 7.01
C PRO A 112 -4.35 -13.23 7.72
N VAL A 113 -3.20 -12.62 7.42
CA VAL A 113 -1.90 -12.90 8.05
C VAL A 113 -1.33 -11.61 8.63
N GLY A 114 -1.06 -11.63 9.93
CA GLY A 114 -0.44 -10.50 10.64
C GLY A 114 1.07 -10.42 10.39
N VAL A 115 1.62 -9.19 10.50
CA VAL A 115 3.06 -8.92 10.28
C VAL A 115 3.66 -8.06 11.39
N ARG A 116 3.25 -8.24 12.63
CA ARG A 116 3.76 -7.45 13.75
C ARG A 116 5.19 -7.83 14.14
N THR A 117 5.51 -9.12 14.04
CA THR A 117 6.83 -9.67 14.32
C THR A 117 7.32 -10.56 13.19
N THR A 118 8.64 -10.78 13.11
CA THR A 118 9.27 -11.74 12.18
C THR A 118 8.65 -13.12 12.31
N ASP A 119 8.52 -13.63 13.54
CA ASP A 119 7.99 -14.96 13.83
C ASP A 119 6.50 -15.10 13.43
N GLU A 120 5.69 -14.06 13.64
CA GLU A 120 4.29 -14.05 13.23
C GLU A 120 4.17 -14.11 11.70
N THR A 121 4.97 -13.30 11.02
CA THR A 121 5.04 -13.26 9.56
C THR A 121 5.47 -14.61 8.97
N GLU A 122 6.56 -15.19 9.49
CA GLU A 122 7.09 -16.46 9.00
C GLU A 122 6.10 -17.61 9.25
N ARG A 123 5.58 -17.72 10.47
CA ARG A 123 4.59 -18.76 10.81
C ARG A 123 3.32 -18.63 9.99
N GLY A 124 2.80 -17.40 9.83
CA GLY A 124 1.57 -17.16 9.09
C GLY A 124 1.69 -17.58 7.63
N ILE A 125 2.73 -17.12 6.92
CA ILE A 125 2.97 -17.46 5.53
C ILE A 125 3.29 -18.95 5.36
N THR A 126 4.15 -19.52 6.21
CA THR A 126 4.52 -20.94 6.13
C THR A 126 3.33 -21.86 6.40
N THR A 127 2.47 -21.52 7.36
CA THR A 127 1.23 -22.28 7.64
C THR A 127 0.27 -22.21 6.47
N PHE A 128 0.07 -21.02 5.91
CA PHE A 128 -0.78 -20.83 4.72
C PHE A 128 -0.28 -21.64 3.52
N ALA A 129 1.04 -21.70 3.33
CA ALA A 129 1.69 -22.40 2.21
C ALA A 129 1.58 -23.92 2.23
N ARG A 130 1.15 -24.54 3.35
CA ARG A 130 0.98 -26.02 3.46
C ARG A 130 -0.08 -26.58 2.52
N SER A 131 -1.02 -25.77 2.09
CA SER A 131 -2.07 -26.17 1.15
C SER A 131 -1.82 -25.54 -0.23
N ALA A 132 -2.15 -26.31 -1.28
CA ALA A 132 -1.95 -25.90 -2.66
C ALA A 132 -2.84 -24.72 -3.09
N ASN A 133 -2.58 -24.18 -4.28
CA ASN A 133 -3.35 -23.14 -4.96
C ASN A 133 -3.49 -21.84 -4.13
N GLY A 134 -2.43 -21.50 -3.40
CA GLY A 134 -2.33 -20.27 -2.63
C GLY A 134 -1.63 -19.15 -3.37
N GLY A 135 -2.01 -17.90 -3.03
CA GLY A 135 -1.30 -16.68 -3.44
C GLY A 135 -1.30 -15.66 -2.32
N LEU A 136 -0.54 -14.60 -2.48
CA LEU A 136 -0.42 -13.53 -1.48
C LEU A 136 -0.88 -12.20 -2.03
N ILE A 137 -1.55 -11.42 -1.21
CA ILE A 137 -1.73 -9.98 -1.40
C ILE A 137 -1.07 -9.26 -0.23
N VAL A 138 -0.10 -8.42 -0.50
CA VAL A 138 0.56 -7.58 0.50
C VAL A 138 -0.10 -6.22 0.48
N ALA A 139 -1.08 -6.05 1.38
CA ALA A 139 -1.96 -4.89 1.39
C ALA A 139 -1.28 -3.70 2.08
N GLY A 140 -0.94 -2.73 1.27
CA GLY A 140 -0.63 -1.38 1.67
C GLY A 140 0.74 -1.11 2.30
N PRO A 141 1.13 0.16 2.29
CA PRO A 141 2.29 0.63 3.02
C PRO A 141 1.94 0.74 4.51
N ALA A 142 2.45 -0.19 5.31
CA ALA A 142 2.54 -0.07 6.75
C ALA A 142 4.00 -0.29 7.12
N SER A 143 4.53 0.49 8.04
CA SER A 143 5.94 0.41 8.43
C SER A 143 6.35 -0.98 8.93
N SER A 144 5.41 -1.74 9.49
CA SER A 144 5.59 -3.15 9.86
C SER A 144 5.72 -4.05 8.64
N VAL A 145 4.89 -3.87 7.61
CA VAL A 145 4.96 -4.62 6.34
C VAL A 145 6.26 -4.32 5.61
N GLU A 146 6.66 -3.04 5.56
CA GLU A 146 7.91 -2.61 4.91
C GLU A 146 9.15 -3.16 5.60
N ARG A 147 9.18 -3.19 6.93
CA ARG A 147 10.27 -3.80 7.70
C ARG A 147 10.46 -5.29 7.43
N HIS A 148 9.39 -6.01 7.12
CA HIS A 148 9.44 -7.45 6.82
C HIS A 148 9.47 -7.73 5.31
N ARG A 149 9.74 -6.70 4.46
CA ARG A 149 9.74 -6.81 3.00
C ARG A 149 10.55 -8.00 2.49
N ASP A 150 11.81 -8.06 2.86
CA ASP A 150 12.75 -9.08 2.35
C ASP A 150 12.35 -10.49 2.82
N LEU A 151 11.85 -10.61 4.05
CA LEU A 151 11.28 -11.86 4.58
C LEU A 151 10.05 -12.30 3.77
N ILE A 152 9.10 -11.40 3.52
CA ILE A 152 7.88 -11.70 2.75
C ILE A 152 8.23 -12.15 1.34
N ILE A 153 9.15 -11.45 0.65
CA ILE A 153 9.63 -11.83 -0.70
C ILE A 153 10.29 -13.21 -0.66
N THR A 154 11.18 -13.45 0.30
CA THR A 154 11.88 -14.74 0.45
C THR A 154 10.91 -15.90 0.69
N LEU A 155 9.92 -15.70 1.57
CA LEU A 155 8.90 -16.72 1.86
C LEU A 155 7.98 -16.97 0.66
N ALA A 156 7.58 -15.92 -0.06
CA ALA A 156 6.80 -16.05 -1.29
C ALA A 156 7.55 -16.91 -2.33
N ALA A 157 8.83 -16.63 -2.55
CA ALA A 157 9.69 -17.39 -3.46
C ALA A 157 9.90 -18.84 -2.98
N LYS A 158 10.28 -19.04 -1.69
CA LYS A 158 10.51 -20.36 -1.08
C LYS A 158 9.32 -21.29 -1.21
N HIS A 159 8.12 -20.76 -1.02
CA HIS A 159 6.87 -21.52 -1.06
C HIS A 159 6.16 -21.46 -2.41
N ARG A 160 6.78 -20.85 -3.43
CA ARG A 160 6.22 -20.67 -4.78
C ARG A 160 4.82 -20.05 -4.76
N LEU A 161 4.63 -19.04 -3.94
CA LEU A 161 3.36 -18.30 -3.83
C LEU A 161 3.39 -17.09 -4.76
N PRO A 162 2.56 -17.04 -5.82
CA PRO A 162 2.34 -15.82 -6.58
C PRO A 162 1.90 -14.71 -5.65
N ALA A 163 2.50 -13.52 -5.77
CA ALA A 163 2.25 -12.43 -4.84
C ALA A 163 2.06 -11.09 -5.57
N VAL A 164 1.02 -10.36 -5.18
CA VAL A 164 0.77 -8.97 -5.59
C VAL A 164 1.06 -8.04 -4.44
N TYR A 165 1.77 -6.97 -4.74
CA TYR A 165 2.21 -5.95 -3.79
C TYR A 165 1.61 -4.59 -4.15
N GLY A 166 1.35 -3.75 -3.15
CA GLY A 166 1.02 -2.35 -3.39
C GLY A 166 2.25 -1.58 -3.88
N PRO A 167 3.31 -1.44 -3.08
CA PRO A 167 4.48 -0.65 -3.43
C PRO A 167 5.44 -1.37 -4.41
N ARG A 168 5.93 -0.63 -5.41
CA ARG A 168 6.88 -1.13 -6.42
C ARG A 168 8.20 -1.67 -5.86
N PHE A 169 8.66 -1.16 -4.71
CA PHE A 169 9.94 -1.60 -4.12
C PHE A 169 9.95 -3.07 -3.68
N PHE A 170 8.79 -3.72 -3.54
CA PHE A 170 8.73 -5.16 -3.38
C PHE A 170 9.16 -5.88 -4.67
N VAL A 171 8.75 -5.37 -5.83
CA VAL A 171 9.05 -6.00 -7.13
C VAL A 171 10.50 -5.76 -7.54
N THR A 172 11.04 -4.57 -7.29
CA THR A 172 12.48 -4.29 -7.48
C THR A 172 13.35 -5.10 -6.52
N GLY A 173 12.81 -5.53 -5.38
CA GLY A 173 13.46 -6.46 -4.43
C GLY A 173 13.29 -7.95 -4.77
N GLY A 174 12.63 -8.31 -5.88
CA GLY A 174 12.44 -9.70 -6.31
C GLY A 174 11.01 -10.23 -6.20
N GLY A 175 10.04 -9.40 -5.81
CA GLY A 175 8.61 -9.75 -5.86
C GLY A 175 8.08 -9.91 -7.28
N LEU A 176 6.89 -10.50 -7.43
CA LEU A 176 6.33 -10.86 -8.74
C LEU A 176 5.72 -9.67 -9.46
N ILE A 177 4.76 -8.99 -8.84
CA ILE A 177 3.97 -7.93 -9.47
C ILE A 177 3.53 -6.90 -8.43
N SER A 178 3.56 -5.62 -8.77
CA SER A 178 2.99 -4.56 -7.94
C SER A 178 2.06 -3.67 -8.74
N TYR A 179 1.05 -3.16 -8.05
CA TYR A 179 0.18 -2.11 -8.57
C TYR A 179 -0.11 -1.10 -7.45
N GLY A 180 0.36 0.11 -7.61
CA GLY A 180 0.25 1.15 -6.59
C GLY A 180 0.49 2.54 -7.13
N ALA A 181 0.22 3.54 -6.30
CA ALA A 181 0.48 4.93 -6.67
C ALA A 181 1.98 5.20 -6.85
N ASP A 182 2.31 6.05 -7.82
CA ASP A 182 3.66 6.56 -8.01
C ASP A 182 4.03 7.49 -6.84
N PRO A 183 4.95 7.08 -5.95
CA PRO A 183 5.32 7.91 -4.81
C PRO A 183 6.06 9.19 -5.24
N VAL A 184 6.81 9.16 -6.34
CA VAL A 184 7.54 10.33 -6.84
C VAL A 184 6.57 11.42 -7.28
N ASP A 185 5.46 11.05 -7.93
CA ASP A 185 4.39 11.99 -8.29
C ASP A 185 3.77 12.63 -7.05
N GLN A 186 3.50 11.84 -6.01
CA GLN A 186 2.95 12.36 -4.76
C GLN A 186 3.89 13.38 -4.10
N TYR A 187 5.17 13.08 -3.99
CA TYR A 187 6.17 14.02 -3.43
C TYR A 187 6.29 15.30 -4.26
N ARG A 188 6.30 15.17 -5.59
CA ARG A 188 6.35 16.34 -6.50
C ARG A 188 5.14 17.26 -6.31
N ARG A 189 3.94 16.68 -6.18
CA ARG A 189 2.71 17.43 -5.96
C ARG A 189 2.66 18.02 -4.55
N ALA A 190 3.18 17.31 -3.55
CA ALA A 190 3.29 17.81 -2.18
C ALA A 190 4.15 19.06 -2.07
N ALA A 191 5.22 19.19 -2.87
CA ALA A 191 6.02 20.39 -2.93
C ALA A 191 5.18 21.63 -3.32
N GLY A 192 4.20 21.48 -4.20
CA GLY A 192 3.27 22.55 -4.55
C GLY A 192 2.35 22.95 -3.37
N TYR A 193 1.95 22.00 -2.52
CA TYR A 193 1.18 22.31 -1.32
C TYR A 193 2.04 23.01 -0.25
N VAL A 194 3.29 22.56 -0.09
CA VAL A 194 4.26 23.22 0.79
C VAL A 194 4.46 24.68 0.36
N ASP A 195 4.68 24.95 -0.92
CA ASP A 195 4.84 26.31 -1.46
C ASP A 195 3.61 27.20 -1.18
N ARG A 196 2.40 26.69 -1.39
CA ARG A 196 1.14 27.40 -1.11
C ARG A 196 1.00 27.73 0.38
N ILE A 197 1.32 26.79 1.26
CA ILE A 197 1.28 26.99 2.70
C ILE A 197 2.30 28.04 3.16
N LEU A 198 3.52 27.99 2.63
CA LEU A 198 4.55 28.99 2.90
C LEU A 198 4.17 30.39 2.40
N LYS A 199 3.25 30.49 1.44
CA LYS A 199 2.65 31.74 0.94
C LYS A 199 1.39 32.16 1.72
N GLY A 200 1.02 31.44 2.76
CA GLY A 200 -0.07 31.81 3.69
C GLY A 200 -1.39 31.08 3.51
N GLU A 201 -1.50 30.11 2.58
CA GLU A 201 -2.69 29.27 2.49
C GLU A 201 -2.78 28.32 3.68
N LYS A 202 -4.00 28.05 4.14
CA LYS A 202 -4.21 27.17 5.29
C LYS A 202 -4.35 25.72 4.84
N PRO A 203 -3.72 24.73 5.51
CA PRO A 203 -3.94 23.32 5.24
C PRO A 203 -5.41 22.90 5.25
N ALA A 204 -6.21 23.51 6.14
CA ALA A 204 -7.64 23.27 6.26
C ALA A 204 -8.44 23.53 4.97
N ASP A 205 -7.95 24.41 4.11
CA ASP A 205 -8.61 24.84 2.86
C ASP A 205 -8.05 24.12 1.62
N LEU A 206 -6.99 23.33 1.79
CA LEU A 206 -6.34 22.55 0.71
C LEU A 206 -6.87 21.13 0.70
N PRO A 207 -7.68 20.71 -0.31
CA PRO A 207 -8.25 19.37 -0.36
C PRO A 207 -7.18 18.28 -0.34
N VAL A 208 -7.45 17.18 0.38
CA VAL A 208 -6.63 15.97 0.26
C VAL A 208 -6.80 15.39 -1.13
N GLN A 209 -5.70 15.08 -1.78
CA GLN A 209 -5.69 14.55 -3.14
C GLN A 209 -5.56 13.02 -3.14
N ALA A 210 -6.40 12.36 -3.92
CA ALA A 210 -6.21 10.96 -4.29
C ALA A 210 -5.07 10.85 -5.33
N PRO A 211 -4.43 9.67 -5.45
CA PRO A 211 -3.47 9.41 -6.51
C PRO A 211 -4.14 9.54 -7.88
N THR A 212 -3.43 10.16 -8.82
CA THR A 212 -3.87 10.25 -10.22
C THR A 212 -3.02 9.38 -11.15
N LYS A 213 -1.89 8.89 -10.64
CA LYS A 213 -0.97 8.03 -11.37
C LYS A 213 -0.71 6.76 -10.57
N TYR A 214 -0.95 5.62 -11.21
CA TYR A 214 -0.66 4.30 -10.71
C TYR A 214 0.34 3.63 -11.63
N GLU A 215 1.17 2.76 -11.07
CA GLU A 215 2.20 2.01 -11.81
C GLU A 215 1.96 0.51 -11.64
N LEU A 216 1.96 -0.21 -12.76
CA LEU A 216 1.99 -1.67 -12.85
C LEU A 216 3.42 -2.10 -13.16
N VAL A 217 4.08 -2.78 -12.22
CA VAL A 217 5.44 -3.28 -12.40
C VAL A 217 5.42 -4.82 -12.31
N ILE A 218 6.05 -5.48 -13.27
CA ILE A 218 6.08 -6.95 -13.37
C ILE A 218 7.53 -7.43 -13.44
N ASN A 219 7.87 -8.44 -12.64
CA ASN A 219 9.18 -9.09 -12.65
C ASN A 219 9.09 -10.44 -13.39
N LEU A 220 9.57 -10.48 -14.64
CA LEU A 220 9.57 -11.68 -15.48
C LEU A 220 10.52 -12.75 -14.95
N LYS A 221 11.64 -12.38 -14.33
CA LYS A 221 12.55 -13.32 -13.71
C LYS A 221 11.85 -14.11 -12.59
N THR A 222 11.09 -13.41 -11.76
CA THR A 222 10.30 -14.03 -10.69
C THR A 222 9.13 -14.85 -11.25
N ALA A 223 8.45 -14.38 -12.30
CA ALA A 223 7.39 -15.13 -12.97
C ALA A 223 7.92 -16.47 -13.51
N ARG A 224 9.06 -16.46 -14.23
CA ARG A 224 9.72 -17.67 -14.73
C ARG A 224 10.12 -18.64 -13.61
N ALA A 225 10.66 -18.11 -12.49
CA ALA A 225 11.04 -18.92 -11.33
C ALA A 225 9.84 -19.61 -10.66
N LEU A 226 8.65 -18.97 -10.72
CA LEU A 226 7.40 -19.52 -10.23
C LEU A 226 6.71 -20.46 -11.24
N GLY A 227 7.21 -20.55 -12.48
CA GLY A 227 6.59 -21.31 -13.56
C GLY A 227 5.32 -20.65 -14.10
N LEU A 228 5.22 -19.33 -14.00
CA LEU A 228 4.07 -18.55 -14.48
C LEU A 228 4.36 -17.96 -15.86
N GLU A 229 3.39 -18.09 -16.76
CA GLU A 229 3.35 -17.37 -18.01
C GLU A 229 2.55 -16.08 -17.83
N VAL A 230 3.20 -14.94 -18.06
CA VAL A 230 2.55 -13.64 -17.92
C VAL A 230 1.74 -13.36 -19.18
N PRO A 231 0.41 -13.13 -19.08
CA PRO A 231 -0.42 -12.85 -20.23
C PRO A 231 0.07 -11.64 -21.05
N PRO A 232 0.08 -11.70 -22.39
CA PRO A 232 0.47 -10.55 -23.22
C PRO A 232 -0.35 -9.28 -22.94
N THR A 233 -1.64 -9.45 -22.62
CA THR A 233 -2.52 -8.34 -22.23
C THR A 233 -2.10 -7.67 -20.92
N LEU A 234 -1.51 -8.41 -19.98
CA LEU A 234 -0.99 -7.88 -18.75
C LEU A 234 0.34 -7.15 -18.99
N LEU A 235 1.22 -7.73 -19.80
CA LEU A 235 2.48 -7.09 -20.21
C LEU A 235 2.26 -5.77 -20.95
N ALA A 236 1.26 -5.72 -21.84
CA ALA A 236 0.95 -4.51 -22.59
C ALA A 236 0.45 -3.33 -21.71
N ARG A 237 0.00 -3.64 -20.50
CA ARG A 237 -0.46 -2.62 -19.52
C ARG A 237 0.61 -2.27 -18.49
N ALA A 238 1.74 -2.99 -18.49
CA ALA A 238 2.80 -2.73 -17.53
C ALA A 238 3.54 -1.43 -17.86
N ASP A 239 3.72 -0.59 -16.84
CA ASP A 239 4.55 0.62 -16.94
C ASP A 239 6.04 0.26 -16.90
N GLU A 240 6.39 -0.83 -16.22
CA GLU A 240 7.75 -1.35 -16.15
C GLU A 240 7.76 -2.88 -16.10
N VAL A 241 8.68 -3.47 -16.84
CA VAL A 241 8.95 -4.91 -16.85
C VAL A 241 10.41 -5.15 -16.48
N ILE A 242 10.66 -5.89 -15.39
CA ILE A 242 11.99 -6.27 -14.92
C ILE A 242 12.32 -7.66 -15.50
N GLU A 243 13.45 -7.74 -16.22
CA GLU A 243 13.93 -8.96 -16.89
C GLU A 243 15.06 -9.67 -16.11
#